data_05de37ff2344a5c11460b6e13db7b464
#
_entry.id   05de37ff2344a5c11460b6e13db7b464
#
_cell.length_a   1.000
_cell.length_b   1.000
_cell.length_c   1.000
_cell.angle_alpha   90.00
_cell.angle_beta   90.00
_cell.angle_gamma   90.00
#
_symmetry.space_group_name_H-M   'P 1'
#
loop_
_entity.id
_entity.type
_entity.pdbx_description
1 polymer ?
#
loop_
_entity_poly.entity_id
_entity_poly.type
_entity_poly.pdbx_seq_one_letter_code
_entity_poly.pdbx_strand_id
1 'polypeptide(L)'
;MTTWPGSNLPIGETMMMSDIQLTQIPALRRGFRFQWEPAQNCHVLLYPEGMIKLNESAAAVLTEVDGTRSVGAIVADLQARYPEAEGIQEDIVAFLEVAVERFWIELR
;
A
#
# COMPACT_ATOMS: atom_id res chain seq x y z
N MET A 1 14.36 -15.88 7.25
CA MET A 1 13.01 -15.45 7.61
C MET A 1 12.77 -14.03 7.11
N THR A 2 11.65 -13.81 6.46
CA THR A 2 11.33 -12.49 5.93
C THR A 2 10.67 -11.65 7.02
N THR A 3 11.22 -10.48 7.27
CA THR A 3 10.68 -9.56 8.27
C THR A 3 9.75 -8.58 7.59
N TRP A 4 8.59 -8.34 8.21
CA TRP A 4 7.65 -7.37 7.70
C TRP A 4 8.21 -5.95 7.90
N PRO A 5 8.41 -5.21 6.81
CA PRO A 5 8.96 -3.86 6.92
C PRO A 5 7.93 -2.79 7.21
N GLY A 6 6.73 -3.19 7.63
CA GLY A 6 5.59 -2.28 7.77
C GLY A 6 5.81 -1.11 8.72
N SER A 7 6.74 -1.25 9.67
CA SER A 7 7.03 -0.15 10.58
C SER A 7 7.57 1.10 9.87
N ASN A 8 7.99 0.94 8.61
CA ASN A 8 8.50 2.04 7.80
C ASN A 8 7.45 2.62 6.86
N LEU A 9 6.20 2.14 6.94
CA LEU A 9 5.14 2.68 6.11
C LEU A 9 4.85 4.13 6.52
N PRO A 10 4.61 5.00 5.53
CA PRO A 10 4.16 6.34 5.85
C PRO A 10 2.77 6.28 6.47
N ILE A 11 2.68 6.65 7.72
CA ILE A 11 1.42 6.64 8.46
C ILE A 11 0.98 8.07 8.65
N GLY A 12 -0.25 8.38 8.29
CA GLY A 12 -0.81 9.70 8.50
C GLY A 12 -0.98 9.96 9.99
N GLU A 13 -0.91 11.21 10.37
CA GLU A 13 -1.05 11.59 11.76
C GLU A 13 -2.50 11.65 12.22
N THR A 14 -3.40 11.29 11.35
CA THR A 14 -4.81 11.36 11.68
C THR A 14 -5.15 10.39 12.81
N MET A 15 -5.86 10.88 13.77
CA MET A 15 -6.34 10.09 14.88
C MET A 15 -7.72 9.53 14.64
N MET A 16 -8.24 9.75 13.46
CA MET A 16 -9.58 9.29 13.11
C MET A 16 -9.59 7.79 12.90
N MET A 17 -10.74 7.19 13.18
CA MET A 17 -10.94 5.79 12.83
C MET A 17 -10.95 5.66 11.32
N SER A 18 -10.38 4.55 10.85
CA SER A 18 -10.35 4.30 9.42
C SER A 18 -11.74 4.03 8.88
N ASP A 19 -12.07 4.66 7.75
CA ASP A 19 -13.30 4.37 7.03
C ASP A 19 -13.11 3.20 6.06
N ILE A 20 -11.90 2.66 5.97
CA ILE A 20 -11.61 1.59 5.04
C ILE A 20 -12.21 0.28 5.53
N GLN A 21 -13.00 -0.36 4.66
CA GLN A 21 -13.61 -1.66 4.94
C GLN A 21 -12.79 -2.75 4.26
N LEU A 22 -12.72 -3.91 4.91
CA LEU A 22 -11.97 -5.04 4.36
C LEU A 22 -12.55 -5.55 3.05
N THR A 23 -13.81 -5.23 2.78
CA THR A 23 -14.48 -5.66 1.55
C THR A 23 -14.25 -4.71 0.38
N GLN A 24 -13.71 -3.55 0.62
CA GLN A 24 -13.43 -2.60 -0.46
C GLN A 24 -12.25 -3.06 -1.29
N ILE A 25 -12.24 -2.68 -2.56
CA ILE A 25 -11.21 -3.09 -3.51
C ILE A 25 -10.40 -1.86 -3.91
N PRO A 26 -9.13 -1.79 -3.48
CA PRO A 26 -8.29 -0.66 -3.87
C PRO A 26 -7.78 -0.83 -5.29
N ALA A 27 -7.65 0.29 -5.98
CA ALA A 27 -7.11 0.34 -7.32
C ALA A 27 -6.33 1.64 -7.50
N LEU A 28 -5.25 1.59 -8.27
CA LEU A 28 -4.52 2.82 -8.60
C LEU A 28 -5.44 3.77 -9.35
N ARG A 29 -5.35 5.04 -9.00
CA ARG A 29 -6.12 6.04 -9.72
C ARG A 29 -5.54 6.24 -11.11
N ARG A 30 -6.40 6.69 -12.01
CA ARG A 30 -6.02 6.97 -13.39
C ARG A 30 -4.85 7.95 -13.42
N GLY A 31 -3.85 7.65 -14.22
CA GLY A 31 -2.66 8.49 -14.35
C GLY A 31 -1.49 8.04 -13.49
N PHE A 32 -1.71 7.11 -12.58
CA PHE A 32 -0.62 6.59 -11.76
C PHE A 32 -0.16 5.24 -12.31
N ARG A 33 1.16 5.03 -12.28
CA ARG A 33 1.77 3.76 -12.64
C ARG A 33 2.69 3.30 -11.54
N PHE A 34 2.56 2.05 -11.15
CA PHE A 34 3.45 1.42 -10.18
C PHE A 34 4.44 0.56 -10.95
N GLN A 35 5.73 0.81 -10.78
CA GLN A 35 6.74 0.05 -11.50
C GLN A 35 8.07 0.04 -10.77
N TRP A 36 8.90 -0.92 -11.12
CA TRP A 36 10.28 -0.99 -10.65
C TRP A 36 11.12 -0.02 -11.48
N GLU A 37 11.94 0.79 -10.82
CA GLU A 37 12.81 1.74 -11.49
C GLU A 37 14.27 1.38 -11.25
N PRO A 38 14.95 0.80 -12.25
CA PRO A 38 16.33 0.36 -12.05
C PRO A 38 17.28 1.48 -11.68
N ALA A 39 17.07 2.68 -12.25
CA ALA A 39 17.96 3.81 -11.98
C ALA A 39 17.88 4.26 -10.51
N GLN A 40 16.74 4.03 -9.86
CA GLN A 40 16.53 4.38 -8.47
C GLN A 40 16.70 3.18 -7.54
N ASN A 41 16.80 1.99 -8.11
CA ASN A 41 16.88 0.73 -7.36
C ASN A 41 15.74 0.56 -6.36
N CYS A 42 14.54 0.94 -6.77
CA CYS A 42 13.34 0.80 -5.94
C CYS A 42 12.10 0.89 -6.81
N HIS A 43 10.96 0.51 -6.21
CA HIS A 43 9.68 0.73 -6.87
C HIS A 43 9.28 2.19 -6.75
N VAL A 44 8.55 2.65 -7.74
CA VAL A 44 8.08 4.04 -7.79
C VAL A 44 6.64 4.10 -8.25
N LEU A 45 5.97 5.19 -7.89
CA LEU A 45 4.72 5.60 -8.52
C LEU A 45 5.03 6.74 -9.48
N LEU A 46 4.68 6.54 -10.74
CA LEU A 46 4.83 7.58 -11.75
C LEU A 46 3.49 8.26 -11.98
N TYR A 47 3.53 9.56 -12.15
CA TYR A 47 2.34 10.35 -12.47
C TYR A 47 2.79 11.53 -13.34
N PRO A 48 1.84 12.25 -13.98
CA PRO A 48 2.23 13.26 -14.97
C PRO A 48 3.21 14.32 -14.46
N GLU A 49 3.11 14.70 -13.18
CA GLU A 49 3.95 15.74 -12.61
C GLU A 49 5.26 15.23 -12.01
N GLY A 50 5.45 13.92 -11.94
CA GLY A 50 6.67 13.42 -11.31
C GLY A 50 6.66 11.96 -10.92
N MET A 51 7.49 11.65 -9.93
CA MET A 51 7.73 10.29 -9.49
C MET A 51 7.87 10.27 -7.96
N ILE A 52 7.26 9.26 -7.35
CA ILE A 52 7.36 9.05 -5.90
C ILE A 52 8.12 7.76 -5.66
N LYS A 53 9.22 7.85 -4.92
CA LYS A 53 9.98 6.67 -4.54
C LYS A 53 9.28 5.98 -3.38
N LEU A 54 9.23 4.66 -3.43
CA LEU A 54 8.53 3.85 -2.44
C LEU A 54 9.52 3.01 -1.65
N ASN A 55 9.29 2.87 -0.35
CA ASN A 55 10.08 1.94 0.44
C ASN A 55 9.52 0.52 0.24
N GLU A 56 10.20 -0.48 0.82
CA GLU A 56 9.82 -1.88 0.63
C GLU A 56 8.41 -2.19 1.07
N SER A 57 7.97 -1.62 2.19
CA SER A 57 6.65 -1.93 2.71
C SER A 57 5.55 -1.32 1.84
N ALA A 58 5.74 -0.09 1.39
CA ALA A 58 4.79 0.54 0.47
C ALA A 58 4.72 -0.23 -0.83
N ALA A 59 5.89 -0.66 -1.36
CA ALA A 59 5.93 -1.45 -2.58
C ALA A 59 5.23 -2.79 -2.41
N ALA A 60 5.40 -3.44 -1.25
CA ALA A 60 4.75 -4.72 -0.99
C ALA A 60 3.23 -4.58 -1.02
N VAL A 61 2.70 -3.53 -0.41
CA VAL A 61 1.25 -3.30 -0.41
C VAL A 61 0.76 -2.96 -1.81
N LEU A 62 1.44 -2.03 -2.50
CA LEU A 62 0.99 -1.61 -3.83
C LEU A 62 1.10 -2.69 -4.88
N THR A 63 2.02 -3.65 -4.71
CA THR A 63 2.10 -4.81 -5.59
C THR A 63 0.79 -5.60 -5.58
N GLU A 64 0.08 -5.59 -4.46
CA GLU A 64 -1.17 -6.31 -4.30
C GLU A 64 -2.39 -5.51 -4.76
N VAL A 65 -2.21 -4.23 -5.06
CA VAL A 65 -3.31 -3.34 -5.46
C VAL A 65 -3.50 -3.45 -6.97
N ASP A 66 -4.35 -4.38 -7.36
CA ASP A 66 -4.57 -4.69 -8.78
C ASP A 66 -5.99 -4.39 -9.26
N GLY A 67 -6.82 -3.78 -8.41
CA GLY A 67 -8.20 -3.46 -8.78
C GLY A 67 -9.15 -4.63 -8.67
N THR A 68 -8.69 -5.80 -8.22
CA THR A 68 -9.54 -6.98 -8.08
C THR A 68 -9.53 -7.56 -6.67
N ARG A 69 -8.44 -7.39 -5.94
CA ARG A 69 -8.32 -7.92 -4.58
C ARG A 69 -8.89 -6.93 -3.57
N SER A 70 -9.65 -7.46 -2.61
CA SER A 70 -10.15 -6.62 -1.52
C SER A 70 -9.03 -6.30 -0.54
N VAL A 71 -9.24 -5.30 0.31
CA VAL A 71 -8.32 -4.98 1.38
C VAL A 71 -8.06 -6.22 2.24
N GLY A 72 -9.13 -6.95 2.58
CA GLY A 72 -8.98 -8.18 3.37
C GLY A 72 -8.11 -9.23 2.69
N ALA A 73 -8.26 -9.39 1.37
CA ALA A 73 -7.44 -10.33 0.62
C ALA A 73 -5.97 -9.92 0.61
N ILE A 74 -5.70 -8.62 0.49
CA ILE A 74 -4.34 -8.09 0.54
C ILE A 74 -3.72 -8.35 1.90
N VAL A 75 -4.47 -8.07 2.97
CA VAL A 75 -4.00 -8.32 4.32
C VAL A 75 -3.68 -9.81 4.51
N ALA A 76 -4.60 -10.68 4.07
CA ALA A 76 -4.40 -12.12 4.23
C ALA A 76 -3.15 -12.61 3.49
N ASP A 77 -2.94 -12.12 2.27
CA ASP A 77 -1.79 -12.51 1.48
C ASP A 77 -0.48 -12.06 2.13
N LEU A 78 -0.45 -10.83 2.61
CA LEU A 78 0.76 -10.30 3.24
C LEU A 78 1.00 -10.95 4.60
N GLN A 79 -0.05 -11.29 5.35
CA GLN A 79 0.12 -12.06 6.58
C GLN A 79 0.72 -13.42 6.31
N ALA A 80 0.34 -14.04 5.20
CA ALA A 80 0.90 -15.34 4.83
C ALA A 80 2.39 -15.24 4.47
N ARG A 81 2.79 -14.12 3.88
CA ARG A 81 4.20 -13.88 3.55
C ARG A 81 5.04 -13.51 4.76
N TYR A 82 4.44 -12.84 5.72
CA TYR A 82 5.13 -12.32 6.90
C TYR A 82 4.42 -12.83 8.16
N PRO A 83 4.47 -14.14 8.41
CA PRO A 83 3.66 -14.74 9.48
C PRO A 83 4.04 -14.27 10.88
N GLU A 84 5.21 -13.71 11.04
CA GLU A 84 5.67 -13.23 12.35
C GLU A 84 5.36 -11.75 12.57
N ALA A 85 4.78 -11.08 11.58
CA ALA A 85 4.47 -9.66 11.70
C ALA A 85 3.31 -9.45 12.67
N GLU A 86 3.48 -8.48 13.56
CA GLU A 86 2.42 -8.06 14.47
C GLU A 86 1.82 -6.77 13.94
N GLY A 87 0.50 -6.65 14.02
CA GLY A 87 -0.17 -5.45 13.61
C GLY A 87 -0.14 -5.17 12.11
N ILE A 88 0.05 -6.22 11.29
CA ILE A 88 0.19 -6.03 9.86
C ILE A 88 -1.07 -5.46 9.23
N GLN A 89 -2.25 -5.86 9.72
CA GLN A 89 -3.50 -5.31 9.19
C GLN A 89 -3.59 -3.82 9.45
N GLU A 90 -3.26 -3.39 10.64
CA GLU A 90 -3.29 -1.97 11.01
C GLU A 90 -2.30 -1.17 10.18
N ASP A 91 -1.12 -1.72 9.94
CA ASP A 91 -0.10 -1.06 9.12
C ASP A 91 -0.57 -0.89 7.69
N ILE A 92 -1.16 -1.95 7.12
CA ILE A 92 -1.64 -1.92 5.74
C ILE A 92 -2.78 -0.92 5.60
N VAL A 93 -3.75 -0.98 6.52
CA VAL A 93 -4.89 -0.06 6.46
C VAL A 93 -4.43 1.38 6.60
N ALA A 94 -3.50 1.66 7.52
CA ALA A 94 -2.97 3.00 7.70
C ALA A 94 -2.28 3.51 6.42
N PHE A 95 -1.52 2.64 5.77
CA PHE A 95 -0.89 3.02 4.50
C PHE A 95 -1.93 3.30 3.42
N LEU A 96 -2.94 2.43 3.31
CA LEU A 96 -3.99 2.63 2.31
C LEU A 96 -4.76 3.93 2.55
N GLU A 97 -4.96 4.30 3.81
CA GLU A 97 -5.57 5.60 4.12
C GLU A 97 -4.74 6.76 3.57
N VAL A 98 -3.43 6.70 3.77
CA VAL A 98 -2.52 7.73 3.23
C VAL A 98 -2.61 7.76 1.71
N ALA A 99 -2.61 6.57 1.09
CA ALA A 99 -2.67 6.49 -0.37
C ALA A 99 -3.98 7.07 -0.93
N VAL A 100 -5.10 6.83 -0.25
CA VAL A 100 -6.38 7.42 -0.63
C VAL A 100 -6.34 8.93 -0.46
N GLU A 101 -5.84 9.39 0.66
CA GLU A 101 -5.76 10.83 0.97
C GLU A 101 -4.92 11.58 -0.05
N ARG A 102 -3.87 10.94 -0.54
CA ARG A 102 -2.99 11.54 -1.54
C ARG A 102 -3.43 11.30 -2.97
N PHE A 103 -4.59 10.69 -3.15
CA PHE A 103 -5.16 10.39 -4.47
C PHE A 103 -4.33 9.43 -5.30
N TRP A 104 -3.55 8.57 -4.66
CA TRP A 104 -2.80 7.54 -5.38
C TRP A 104 -3.72 6.38 -5.77
N ILE A 105 -4.64 6.06 -4.89
CA ILE A 105 -5.58 4.96 -5.10
C ILE A 105 -7.00 5.41 -4.82
N GLU A 106 -7.95 4.61 -5.29
CA GLU A 106 -9.36 4.75 -4.97
C GLU A 106 -9.85 3.43 -4.40
N LEU A 107 -10.94 3.49 -3.66
CA LEU A 107 -11.56 2.30 -3.10
C LEU A 107 -12.90 2.09 -3.78
N ARG A 108 -13.18 0.85 -4.15
CA ARG A 108 -14.40 0.46 -4.84
C ARG A 108 -15.28 -0.43 -4.01
#